data_e359fa96eb3f9776010c8b53ffda40d7
#
_entry.id   e359fa96eb3f9776010c8b53ffda40d7
#
_cell.length_a   1.000
_cell.length_b   1.000
_cell.length_c   1.000
_cell.angle_alpha   90.00
_cell.angle_beta   90.00
_cell.angle_gamma   90.00
#
_symmetry.space_group_name_H-M   'P 1'
#
loop_
_entity.id
_entity.type
_entity.pdbx_description
1 polymer ?
#
loop_
_entity_poly.entity_id
_entity_poly.type
_entity_poly.pdbx_seq_one_letter_code
_entity_poly.pdbx_strand_id
1 'polypeptide(L)'
;MPGKFKVSLHNVSRSFVSPTGEPIQAIHDINFDIEDLFSPDGRDIGEFRVLLGPSGCGKSTILRLIAGLDHPDTGEILVNGVPVTGPGRDRGMVFQKYTSFPWLTVAQNIEYGLKINHFPVEERRQRVARLIEDVGLTGFASSYPETLSGGMQQRVAIARTLALRPSVILMDEPFGALDAQTRTDMQELLLRIWGETASTVLFVTHDVDEAIYLADHIYVLCARPGTIIEDVPVPFGRPRDPSMKQTEPFHELQQHVLSCLRRAPGQGQVRVSV
;
A
#
# COMPACT_ATOMS: atom_id res chain seq x y z
N MET A 1 17.00 -1.02 -21.11
CA MET A 1 16.97 0.15 -20.21
C MET A 1 15.88 -0.12 -19.20
N PRO A 2 16.03 0.15 -17.90
CA PRO A 2 14.90 0.11 -16.98
C PRO A 2 13.82 1.03 -17.54
N GLY A 3 12.54 0.66 -17.35
CA GLY A 3 11.41 1.48 -17.81
C GLY A 3 11.47 2.86 -17.15
N LYS A 4 10.94 3.88 -17.81
CA LYS A 4 10.85 5.23 -17.22
C LYS A 4 9.97 5.24 -15.97
N PHE A 5 9.04 4.29 -15.88
CA PHE A 5 8.04 4.22 -14.81
C PHE A 5 8.05 2.85 -14.12
N LYS A 6 7.93 2.87 -12.82
CA LYS A 6 7.79 1.70 -11.95
C LYS A 6 6.39 1.08 -12.06
N VAL A 7 5.36 1.91 -12.09
CA VAL A 7 3.95 1.53 -12.29
C VAL A 7 3.30 2.54 -13.22
N SER A 8 2.57 2.07 -14.22
CA SER A 8 1.78 2.91 -15.13
C SER A 8 0.37 2.36 -15.30
N LEU A 9 -0.62 3.23 -15.22
CA LEU A 9 -2.01 2.93 -15.55
C LEU A 9 -2.48 3.90 -16.63
N HIS A 10 -3.01 3.37 -17.74
CA HIS A 10 -3.47 4.16 -18.87
C HIS A 10 -4.92 3.79 -19.23
N ASN A 11 -5.84 4.74 -19.04
CA ASN A 11 -7.29 4.64 -19.35
C ASN A 11 -7.95 3.42 -18.68
N VAL A 12 -7.53 3.09 -17.46
CA VAL A 12 -7.96 1.88 -16.74
C VAL A 12 -9.36 2.07 -16.18
N SER A 13 -10.29 1.21 -16.60
CA SER A 13 -11.65 1.17 -16.05
C SER A 13 -12.01 -0.25 -15.62
N ARG A 14 -12.86 -0.36 -14.60
CA ARG A 14 -13.35 -1.65 -14.08
C ARG A 14 -14.76 -1.53 -13.54
N SER A 15 -15.63 -2.47 -13.93
CA SER A 15 -17.00 -2.62 -13.45
C SER A 15 -17.20 -4.00 -12.83
N PHE A 16 -18.14 -4.09 -11.91
CA PHE A 16 -18.58 -5.34 -11.31
C PHE A 16 -20.08 -5.51 -11.52
N VAL A 17 -20.57 -6.74 -11.46
CA VAL A 17 -21.99 -7.01 -11.49
C VAL A 17 -22.53 -7.02 -10.06
N SER A 18 -23.58 -6.21 -9.80
CA SER A 18 -24.24 -6.18 -8.50
C SER A 18 -24.99 -7.49 -8.25
N PRO A 19 -25.37 -7.80 -7.00
CA PRO A 19 -26.24 -8.94 -6.70
C PRO A 19 -27.58 -8.90 -7.44
N THR A 20 -28.04 -7.72 -7.87
CA THR A 20 -29.26 -7.51 -8.66
C THR A 20 -29.05 -7.64 -10.17
N GLY A 21 -27.81 -7.93 -10.63
CA GLY A 21 -27.46 -8.09 -12.04
C GLY A 21 -27.10 -6.79 -12.78
N GLU A 22 -27.11 -5.63 -12.10
CA GLU A 22 -26.76 -4.37 -12.71
C GLU A 22 -25.23 -4.12 -12.68
N PRO A 23 -24.64 -3.53 -13.74
CA PRO A 23 -23.24 -3.17 -13.74
C PRO A 23 -22.98 -1.97 -12.80
N ILE A 24 -22.01 -2.11 -11.91
CA ILE A 24 -21.51 -1.04 -11.06
C ILE A 24 -20.10 -0.71 -11.51
N GLN A 25 -19.89 0.49 -12.05
CA GLN A 25 -18.57 0.97 -12.41
C GLN A 25 -17.80 1.36 -11.13
N ALA A 26 -16.80 0.57 -10.77
CA ALA A 26 -15.99 0.79 -9.58
C ALA A 26 -14.97 1.90 -9.79
N ILE A 27 -14.28 1.88 -10.93
CA ILE A 27 -13.30 2.89 -11.33
C ILE A 27 -13.49 3.23 -12.81
N HIS A 28 -13.21 4.48 -13.16
CA HIS A 28 -13.33 4.99 -14.51
C HIS A 28 -12.14 5.85 -14.89
N ASP A 29 -11.52 5.51 -16.02
CA ASP A 29 -10.44 6.28 -16.65
C ASP A 29 -9.31 6.66 -15.69
N ILE A 30 -8.81 5.68 -14.95
CA ILE A 30 -7.67 5.88 -14.04
C ILE A 30 -6.39 5.99 -14.86
N ASN A 31 -5.71 7.12 -14.68
CA ASN A 31 -4.45 7.44 -15.33
C ASN A 31 -3.44 7.95 -14.29
N PHE A 32 -2.31 7.29 -14.14
CA PHE A 32 -1.15 7.81 -13.41
C PHE A 32 0.10 7.01 -13.73
N ASP A 33 1.25 7.67 -13.53
CA ASP A 33 2.57 7.08 -13.62
C ASP A 33 3.32 7.28 -12.31
N ILE A 34 4.01 6.25 -11.84
CA ILE A 34 4.98 6.33 -10.74
C ILE A 34 6.36 6.16 -11.35
N GLU A 35 7.21 7.15 -11.21
CA GLU A 35 8.53 7.16 -11.82
C GLU A 35 9.46 6.10 -11.21
N ASP A 36 10.36 5.59 -12.03
CA ASP A 36 11.47 4.74 -11.59
C ASP A 36 12.65 5.65 -11.24
N LEU A 37 12.76 6.00 -9.96
CA LEU A 37 13.74 6.99 -9.49
C LEU A 37 15.07 6.33 -9.14
N PHE A 38 16.16 7.05 -9.46
CA PHE A 38 17.52 6.62 -9.16
C PHE A 38 18.27 7.72 -8.40
N SER A 39 19.03 7.32 -7.38
CA SER A 39 19.97 8.21 -6.71
C SER A 39 21.12 8.62 -7.64
N PRO A 40 21.88 9.69 -7.32
CA PRO A 40 23.01 10.12 -8.13
C PRO A 40 24.09 9.05 -8.36
N ASP A 41 24.19 8.06 -7.46
CA ASP A 41 25.08 6.91 -7.56
C ASP A 41 24.43 5.69 -8.26
N GLY A 42 23.24 5.89 -8.87
CA GLY A 42 22.55 4.89 -9.71
C GLY A 42 21.80 3.80 -8.92
N ARG A 43 21.59 3.97 -7.61
CA ARG A 43 20.74 3.07 -6.81
C ARG A 43 19.27 3.40 -7.03
N ASP A 44 18.44 2.37 -7.16
CA ASP A 44 16.98 2.51 -7.20
C ASP A 44 16.48 3.17 -5.90
N ILE A 45 15.60 4.16 -6.03
CA ILE A 45 14.96 4.85 -4.91
C ILE A 45 13.46 4.57 -5.00
N GLY A 46 12.94 3.89 -3.99
CA GLY A 46 11.50 3.68 -3.90
C GLY A 46 10.76 4.97 -3.59
N GLU A 47 9.55 5.09 -4.10
CA GLU A 47 8.61 6.18 -3.80
C GLU A 47 7.44 5.67 -2.96
N PHE A 48 6.96 6.50 -2.03
CA PHE A 48 5.80 6.16 -1.23
C PHE A 48 4.58 6.94 -1.74
N ARG A 49 3.70 6.28 -2.47
CA ARG A 49 2.47 6.86 -3.04
C ARG A 49 1.27 6.40 -2.24
N VAL A 50 0.32 7.31 -2.02
CA VAL A 50 -0.92 7.00 -1.30
C VAL A 50 -2.13 7.23 -2.18
N LEU A 51 -3.05 6.26 -2.21
CA LEU A 51 -4.40 6.40 -2.74
C LEU A 51 -5.32 6.76 -1.58
N LEU A 52 -5.81 7.97 -1.55
CA LEU A 52 -6.69 8.50 -0.51
C LEU A 52 -8.09 8.74 -1.05
N GLY A 53 -9.11 8.35 -0.31
CA GLY A 53 -10.50 8.63 -0.69
C GLY A 53 -11.51 7.90 0.18
N PRO A 54 -12.81 8.20 0.04
CA PRO A 54 -13.86 7.58 0.84
C PRO A 54 -13.98 6.08 0.59
N SER A 55 -14.67 5.37 1.48
CA SER A 55 -14.95 3.96 1.30
C SER A 55 -15.78 3.72 0.03
N GLY A 56 -15.40 2.69 -0.74
CA GLY A 56 -16.08 2.33 -1.98
C GLY A 56 -15.72 3.19 -3.20
N CYS A 57 -14.66 4.01 -3.15
CA CYS A 57 -14.18 4.76 -4.33
C CYS A 57 -13.20 3.97 -5.22
N GLY A 58 -13.06 2.66 -5.04
CA GLY A 58 -12.27 1.82 -5.95
C GLY A 58 -10.78 1.67 -5.62
N LYS A 59 -10.27 2.18 -4.49
CA LYS A 59 -8.86 2.08 -4.08
C LYS A 59 -8.33 0.63 -4.08
N SER A 60 -9.04 -0.26 -3.38
CA SER A 60 -8.70 -1.69 -3.34
C SER A 60 -8.81 -2.36 -4.71
N THR A 61 -9.73 -1.88 -5.58
CA THR A 61 -9.82 -2.35 -6.96
C THR A 61 -8.55 -2.00 -7.73
N ILE A 62 -8.06 -0.75 -7.63
CA ILE A 62 -6.81 -0.32 -8.27
C ILE A 62 -5.65 -1.20 -7.79
N LEU A 63 -5.51 -1.42 -6.47
CA LEU A 63 -4.45 -2.29 -5.95
C LEU A 63 -4.54 -3.70 -6.49
N ARG A 64 -5.75 -4.31 -6.53
CA ARG A 64 -5.95 -5.67 -7.02
C ARG A 64 -5.61 -5.81 -8.50
N LEU A 65 -5.92 -4.80 -9.30
CA LEU A 65 -5.56 -4.75 -10.71
C LEU A 65 -4.03 -4.69 -10.90
N ILE A 66 -3.33 -3.82 -10.16
CA ILE A 66 -1.86 -3.74 -10.20
C ILE A 66 -1.24 -5.04 -9.70
N ALA A 67 -1.81 -5.68 -8.67
CA ALA A 67 -1.36 -6.97 -8.17
C ALA A 67 -1.55 -8.12 -9.18
N GLY A 68 -2.35 -7.91 -10.23
CA GLY A 68 -2.75 -8.95 -11.17
C GLY A 68 -3.75 -9.96 -10.59
N LEU A 69 -4.44 -9.60 -9.52
CA LEU A 69 -5.51 -10.41 -8.90
C LEU A 69 -6.87 -10.20 -9.58
N ASP A 70 -6.97 -9.18 -10.42
CA ASP A 70 -8.12 -8.87 -11.25
C ASP A 70 -7.63 -8.27 -12.57
N HIS A 71 -8.53 -8.12 -13.56
CA HIS A 71 -8.20 -7.57 -14.88
C HIS A 71 -9.06 -6.34 -15.17
N PRO A 72 -8.50 -5.28 -15.81
CA PRO A 72 -9.28 -4.14 -16.23
C PRO A 72 -10.26 -4.52 -17.36
N ASP A 73 -11.39 -3.80 -17.46
CA ASP A 73 -12.31 -3.92 -18.59
C ASP A 73 -11.76 -3.15 -19.81
N THR A 74 -11.08 -2.03 -19.56
CA THR A 74 -10.39 -1.21 -20.57
C THR A 74 -9.08 -0.67 -20.01
N GLY A 75 -8.19 -0.25 -20.91
CA GLY A 75 -6.90 0.31 -20.56
C GLY A 75 -5.82 -0.75 -20.34
N GLU A 76 -4.65 -0.30 -19.92
CA GLU A 76 -3.51 -1.17 -19.64
C GLU A 76 -2.81 -0.80 -18.32
N ILE A 77 -2.17 -1.78 -17.71
CA ILE A 77 -1.39 -1.62 -16.50
C ILE A 77 -0.01 -2.21 -16.74
N LEU A 78 1.01 -1.42 -16.49
CA LEU A 78 2.40 -1.82 -16.63
C LEU A 78 3.09 -1.77 -15.27
N VAL A 79 3.93 -2.74 -14.97
CA VAL A 79 4.86 -2.72 -13.82
C VAL A 79 6.26 -3.00 -14.36
N ASN A 80 7.22 -2.11 -14.06
CA ASN A 80 8.56 -2.11 -14.65
C ASN A 80 8.54 -2.15 -16.19
N GLY A 81 7.55 -1.49 -16.82
CA GLY A 81 7.35 -1.49 -18.27
C GLY A 81 6.78 -2.79 -18.87
N VAL A 82 6.39 -3.76 -18.04
CA VAL A 82 5.81 -5.04 -18.46
C VAL A 82 4.31 -5.08 -18.17
N PRO A 83 3.46 -5.47 -19.14
CA PRO A 83 2.03 -5.60 -18.92
C PRO A 83 1.69 -6.59 -17.79
N VAL A 84 0.75 -6.20 -16.93
CA VAL A 84 0.26 -7.05 -15.85
C VAL A 84 -0.77 -8.04 -16.38
N THR A 85 -0.39 -9.31 -16.50
CA THR A 85 -1.26 -10.40 -16.95
C THR A 85 -1.68 -11.35 -15.85
N GLY A 86 -1.17 -11.17 -14.63
CA GLY A 86 -1.46 -12.00 -13.45
C GLY A 86 -0.56 -11.65 -12.28
N PRO A 87 -0.66 -12.36 -11.15
CA PRO A 87 0.20 -12.17 -10.00
C PRO A 87 1.68 -12.41 -10.34
N GLY A 88 2.56 -11.59 -9.75
CA GLY A 88 4.02 -11.67 -9.97
C GLY A 88 4.80 -11.51 -8.67
N ARG A 89 6.05 -12.04 -8.64
CA ARG A 89 6.95 -11.88 -7.47
C ARG A 89 7.57 -10.48 -7.36
N ASP A 90 7.51 -9.69 -8.42
CA ASP A 90 7.91 -8.28 -8.48
C ASP A 90 6.96 -7.38 -7.70
N ARG A 91 5.78 -7.90 -7.32
CA ARG A 91 4.73 -7.21 -6.58
C ARG A 91 4.38 -7.97 -5.30
N GLY A 92 4.42 -7.27 -4.16
CA GLY A 92 3.97 -7.81 -2.88
C GLY A 92 2.67 -7.14 -2.45
N MET A 93 1.73 -7.89 -1.87
CA MET A 93 0.47 -7.31 -1.38
C MET A 93 0.26 -7.59 0.11
N VAL A 94 -0.04 -6.54 0.87
CA VAL A 94 -0.50 -6.56 2.26
C VAL A 94 -1.98 -6.22 2.25
N PHE A 95 -2.82 -7.14 2.71
CA PHE A 95 -4.27 -6.98 2.72
C PHE A 95 -4.77 -6.32 4.00
N GLN A 96 -5.96 -5.75 3.96
CA GLN A 96 -6.65 -5.16 5.11
C GLN A 96 -6.90 -6.17 6.25
N LYS A 97 -7.31 -7.39 5.89
CA LYS A 97 -7.44 -8.50 6.85
C LYS A 97 -6.13 -9.24 6.98
N TYR A 98 -5.85 -9.73 8.17
CA TYR A 98 -4.67 -10.55 8.42
C TYR A 98 -4.71 -11.82 7.58
N THR A 99 -3.69 -12.01 6.73
CA THR A 99 -3.62 -13.13 5.78
C THR A 99 -2.50 -14.10 6.12
N SER A 100 -2.02 -14.09 7.38
CA SER A 100 -1.03 -15.06 7.84
C SER A 100 -1.61 -16.48 7.79
N PHE A 101 -0.80 -17.42 7.37
CA PHE A 101 -1.18 -18.85 7.36
C PHE A 101 -1.30 -19.35 8.81
N PRO A 102 -2.48 -19.72 9.31
CA PRO A 102 -2.70 -20.01 10.72
C PRO A 102 -1.97 -21.29 11.18
N TRP A 103 -1.64 -22.18 10.25
CA TRP A 103 -0.91 -23.43 10.50
C TRP A 103 0.63 -23.29 10.44
N LEU A 104 1.14 -22.09 10.16
CA LEU A 104 2.57 -21.79 10.12
C LEU A 104 2.94 -20.86 11.27
N THR A 105 4.13 -21.04 11.84
CA THR A 105 4.69 -20.10 12.82
C THR A 105 5.04 -18.76 12.16
N VAL A 106 5.37 -17.73 12.95
CA VAL A 106 5.86 -16.42 12.46
C VAL A 106 7.03 -16.62 11.48
N ALA A 107 8.06 -17.37 11.90
CA ALA A 107 9.22 -17.62 11.05
C ALA A 107 8.84 -18.34 9.75
N GLN A 108 7.98 -19.34 9.83
CA GLN A 108 7.53 -20.11 8.66
C GLN A 108 6.65 -19.25 7.71
N ASN A 109 5.82 -18.35 8.25
CA ASN A 109 5.05 -17.39 7.45
C ASN A 109 5.98 -16.51 6.62
N ILE A 110 7.01 -15.93 7.25
CA ILE A 110 7.98 -15.06 6.58
C ILE A 110 8.81 -15.83 5.56
N GLU A 111 9.21 -17.07 5.90
CA GLU A 111 10.01 -17.95 5.03
C GLU A 111 9.23 -18.44 3.81
N TYR A 112 7.91 -18.52 3.89
CA TYR A 112 7.07 -19.25 2.92
C TYR A 112 7.34 -18.85 1.46
N GLY A 113 7.33 -17.56 1.16
CA GLY A 113 7.60 -17.06 -0.18
C GLY A 113 9.01 -17.40 -0.69
N LEU A 114 10.01 -17.31 0.17
CA LEU A 114 11.39 -17.66 -0.16
C LEU A 114 11.53 -19.16 -0.46
N LYS A 115 10.82 -20.02 0.31
CA LYS A 115 10.83 -21.46 0.12
C LYS A 115 10.22 -21.87 -1.23
N ILE A 116 9.06 -21.30 -1.59
CA ILE A 116 8.40 -21.58 -2.88
C ILE A 116 9.26 -21.15 -4.06
N ASN A 117 9.98 -20.03 -3.90
CA ASN A 117 10.88 -19.50 -4.94
C ASN A 117 12.28 -20.14 -4.91
N HIS A 118 12.45 -21.26 -4.20
CA HIS A 118 13.67 -22.08 -4.17
C HIS A 118 14.95 -21.35 -3.71
N PHE A 119 14.84 -20.33 -2.84
CA PHE A 119 16.02 -19.69 -2.26
C PHE A 119 16.84 -20.70 -1.43
N PRO A 120 18.18 -20.59 -1.41
CA PRO A 120 19.04 -21.43 -0.60
C PRO A 120 18.66 -21.38 0.88
N VAL A 121 18.77 -22.52 1.59
CA VAL A 121 18.34 -22.66 3.00
C VAL A 121 19.01 -21.62 3.89
N GLU A 122 20.31 -21.41 3.72
CA GLU A 122 21.06 -20.48 4.55
C GLU A 122 20.63 -19.01 4.31
N GLU A 123 20.40 -18.64 3.06
CA GLU A 123 19.88 -17.32 2.72
C GLU A 123 18.49 -17.08 3.30
N ARG A 124 17.58 -18.07 3.22
CA ARG A 124 16.26 -17.98 3.84
C ARG A 124 16.37 -17.77 5.34
N ARG A 125 17.21 -18.54 6.03
CA ARG A 125 17.40 -18.46 7.47
C ARG A 125 17.88 -17.06 7.88
N GLN A 126 18.88 -16.50 7.18
CA GLN A 126 19.43 -15.18 7.47
C GLN A 126 18.38 -14.08 7.22
N ARG A 127 17.67 -14.11 6.08
CA ARG A 127 16.64 -13.12 5.78
C ARG A 127 15.48 -13.15 6.78
N VAL A 128 15.02 -14.36 7.14
CA VAL A 128 13.92 -14.51 8.10
C VAL A 128 14.32 -14.01 9.47
N ALA A 129 15.53 -14.36 9.96
CA ALA A 129 16.02 -13.88 11.26
C ALA A 129 16.08 -12.34 11.29
N ARG A 130 16.67 -11.71 10.25
CA ARG A 130 16.74 -10.25 10.14
C ARG A 130 15.36 -9.62 10.12
N LEU A 131 14.43 -10.11 9.30
CA LEU A 131 13.09 -9.55 9.21
C LEU A 131 12.30 -9.67 10.52
N ILE A 132 12.46 -10.79 11.26
CA ILE A 132 11.87 -10.97 12.59
C ILE A 132 12.39 -9.90 13.57
N GLU A 133 13.69 -9.63 13.52
CA GLU A 133 14.32 -8.57 14.33
C GLU A 133 13.82 -7.20 13.92
N ASP A 134 13.84 -6.88 12.61
CA ASP A 134 13.41 -5.58 12.05
C ASP A 134 11.98 -5.23 12.43
N VAL A 135 11.06 -6.22 12.46
CA VAL A 135 9.66 -6.01 12.87
C VAL A 135 9.43 -6.17 14.39
N GLY A 136 10.49 -6.44 15.17
CA GLY A 136 10.41 -6.55 16.64
C GLY A 136 9.65 -7.79 17.14
N LEU A 137 9.79 -8.93 16.45
CA LEU A 137 9.12 -10.20 16.79
C LEU A 137 10.08 -11.31 17.23
N THR A 138 11.31 -10.99 17.65
CA THR A 138 12.36 -11.97 17.99
C THR A 138 11.88 -13.01 19.01
N GLY A 139 11.15 -12.61 20.05
CA GLY A 139 10.59 -13.53 21.05
C GLY A 139 9.40 -14.39 20.57
N PHE A 140 8.89 -14.15 19.35
CA PHE A 140 7.67 -14.76 18.81
C PHE A 140 7.91 -15.59 17.55
N ALA A 141 9.15 -15.86 17.18
CA ALA A 141 9.51 -16.57 15.94
C ALA A 141 8.81 -17.94 15.79
N SER A 142 8.63 -18.67 16.89
CA SER A 142 7.95 -19.97 16.95
C SER A 142 6.45 -19.90 17.28
N SER A 143 5.90 -18.71 17.52
CA SER A 143 4.48 -18.50 17.83
C SER A 143 3.61 -18.64 16.58
N TYR A 144 2.35 -19.07 16.77
CA TYR A 144 1.35 -19.13 15.71
C TYR A 144 0.53 -17.83 15.65
N PRO A 145 0.00 -17.44 14.47
CA PRO A 145 -0.74 -16.19 14.30
C PRO A 145 -1.89 -15.97 15.28
N GLU A 146 -2.61 -17.03 15.67
CA GLU A 146 -3.73 -16.95 16.61
C GLU A 146 -3.34 -16.49 18.03
N THR A 147 -2.07 -16.63 18.39
CA THR A 147 -1.55 -16.22 19.71
C THR A 147 -1.04 -14.77 19.71
N LEU A 148 -1.07 -14.09 18.56
CA LEU A 148 -0.52 -12.75 18.37
C LEU A 148 -1.61 -11.68 18.44
N SER A 149 -1.25 -10.48 18.94
CA SER A 149 -2.12 -9.30 18.79
C SER A 149 -2.27 -8.90 17.32
N GLY A 150 -3.30 -8.08 17.00
CA GLY A 150 -3.54 -7.59 15.64
C GLY A 150 -2.33 -6.86 15.05
N GLY A 151 -1.68 -5.98 15.83
CA GLY A 151 -0.46 -5.30 15.42
C GLY A 151 0.70 -6.27 15.13
N MET A 152 0.86 -7.33 15.94
CA MET A 152 1.88 -8.36 15.69
C MET A 152 1.57 -9.17 14.41
N GLN A 153 0.31 -9.53 14.18
CA GLN A 153 -0.09 -10.19 12.92
C GLN A 153 0.19 -9.32 11.70
N GLN A 154 -0.02 -8.01 11.81
CA GLN A 154 0.29 -7.05 10.76
C GLN A 154 1.80 -6.97 10.48
N ARG A 155 2.64 -6.97 11.52
CA ARG A 155 4.10 -7.05 11.40
C ARG A 155 4.53 -8.31 10.66
N VAL A 156 3.90 -9.46 10.93
CA VAL A 156 4.16 -10.72 10.20
C VAL A 156 3.79 -10.57 8.71
N ALA A 157 2.64 -9.97 8.39
CA ALA A 157 2.20 -9.78 7.00
C ALA A 157 3.15 -8.86 6.22
N ILE A 158 3.62 -7.77 6.84
CA ILE A 158 4.62 -6.87 6.25
C ILE A 158 5.94 -7.61 6.04
N ALA A 159 6.48 -8.28 7.06
CA ALA A 159 7.75 -9.02 6.96
C ALA A 159 7.70 -10.12 5.89
N ARG A 160 6.58 -10.86 5.79
CA ARG A 160 6.36 -11.87 4.74
C ARG A 160 6.41 -11.26 3.34
N THR A 161 5.81 -10.09 3.16
CA THR A 161 5.80 -9.39 1.88
C THR A 161 7.20 -8.89 1.51
N LEU A 162 7.91 -8.31 2.46
CA LEU A 162 9.28 -7.80 2.27
C LEU A 162 10.32 -8.90 2.04
N ALA A 163 10.06 -10.13 2.49
CA ALA A 163 11.01 -11.25 2.36
C ALA A 163 11.45 -11.50 0.92
N LEU A 164 10.57 -11.31 -0.05
CA LEU A 164 10.86 -11.48 -1.48
C LEU A 164 11.53 -10.27 -2.12
N ARG A 165 11.64 -9.14 -1.42
CA ARG A 165 12.15 -7.86 -1.95
C ARG A 165 11.45 -7.47 -3.26
N PRO A 166 10.12 -7.34 -3.26
CA PRO A 166 9.39 -6.95 -4.46
C PRO A 166 9.78 -5.52 -4.86
N SER A 167 9.73 -5.20 -6.15
CA SER A 167 9.95 -3.82 -6.62
C SER A 167 8.78 -2.90 -6.29
N VAL A 168 7.57 -3.46 -6.17
CA VAL A 168 6.34 -2.73 -5.81
C VAL A 168 5.66 -3.41 -4.62
N ILE A 169 5.30 -2.63 -3.61
CA ILE A 169 4.55 -3.09 -2.43
C ILE A 169 3.17 -2.41 -2.45
N LEU A 170 2.13 -3.21 -2.44
CA LEU A 170 0.73 -2.78 -2.45
C LEU A 170 0.15 -3.00 -1.06
N MET A 171 -0.39 -1.97 -0.42
CA MET A 171 -0.93 -2.04 0.94
C MET A 171 -2.37 -1.54 0.98
N ASP A 172 -3.31 -2.43 1.27
CA ASP A 172 -4.74 -2.12 1.31
C ASP A 172 -5.22 -1.90 2.74
N GLU A 173 -5.32 -0.64 3.17
CA GLU A 173 -5.73 -0.19 4.52
C GLU A 173 -5.08 -1.01 5.66
N PRO A 174 -3.74 -1.19 5.66
CA PRO A 174 -3.09 -2.17 6.54
C PRO A 174 -3.21 -1.84 8.02
N PHE A 175 -3.54 -0.60 8.38
CA PHE A 175 -3.61 -0.14 9.77
C PHE A 175 -5.05 0.17 10.23
N GLY A 176 -6.05 -0.07 9.38
CA GLY A 176 -7.44 0.30 9.66
C GLY A 176 -8.06 -0.37 10.89
N ALA A 177 -7.60 -1.57 11.26
CA ALA A 177 -8.10 -2.31 12.42
C ALA A 177 -7.30 -2.07 13.72
N LEU A 178 -6.26 -1.22 13.69
CA LEU A 178 -5.40 -0.96 14.84
C LEU A 178 -5.89 0.22 15.67
N ASP A 179 -5.69 0.16 16.98
CA ASP A 179 -5.85 1.32 17.85
C ASP A 179 -4.84 2.44 17.52
N ALA A 180 -5.08 3.65 18.02
CA ALA A 180 -4.32 4.83 17.64
C ALA A 180 -2.81 4.72 17.96
N GLN A 181 -2.46 4.18 19.13
CA GLN A 181 -1.05 4.06 19.52
C GLN A 181 -0.34 3.00 18.67
N THR A 182 -0.91 1.82 18.56
CA THR A 182 -0.37 0.74 17.71
C THR A 182 -0.24 1.18 16.26
N ARG A 183 -1.19 1.97 15.74
CA ARG A 183 -1.13 2.54 14.38
C ARG A 183 0.07 3.45 14.20
N THR A 184 0.32 4.37 15.15
CA THR A 184 1.49 5.26 15.11
C THR A 184 2.79 4.45 15.09
N ASP A 185 2.92 3.48 16.00
CA ASP A 185 4.10 2.62 16.08
C ASP A 185 4.32 1.82 14.77
N MET A 186 3.23 1.40 14.11
CA MET A 186 3.28 0.69 12.84
C MET A 186 3.64 1.59 11.66
N GLN A 187 3.21 2.84 11.64
CA GLN A 187 3.60 3.83 10.64
C GLN A 187 5.10 4.12 10.71
N GLU A 188 5.64 4.34 11.90
CA GLU A 188 7.07 4.55 12.12
C GLU A 188 7.89 3.33 11.74
N LEU A 189 7.45 2.14 12.16
CA LEU A 189 8.07 0.86 11.79
C LEU A 189 8.12 0.69 10.28
N LEU A 190 7.00 0.94 9.59
CA LEU A 190 6.90 0.82 8.12
C LEU A 190 7.88 1.76 7.43
N LEU A 191 7.90 3.04 7.80
CA LEU A 191 8.81 4.02 7.21
C LEU A 191 10.28 3.67 7.44
N ARG A 192 10.64 3.19 8.63
CA ARG A 192 12.00 2.75 8.96
C ARG A 192 12.44 1.58 8.08
N ILE A 193 11.61 0.51 8.00
CA ILE A 193 11.95 -0.69 7.22
C ILE A 193 11.94 -0.37 5.72
N TRP A 194 10.96 0.42 5.25
CA TRP A 194 10.87 0.83 3.86
C TRP A 194 12.08 1.66 3.43
N GLY A 195 12.57 2.56 4.28
CA GLY A 195 13.76 3.38 4.01
C GLY A 195 15.04 2.57 3.76
N GLU A 196 15.08 1.29 4.16
CA GLU A 196 16.17 0.36 3.86
C GLU A 196 15.97 -0.41 2.55
N THR A 197 14.83 -0.21 1.89
CA THR A 197 14.46 -0.90 0.64
C THR A 197 14.42 0.09 -0.52
N ALA A 198 14.56 -0.44 -1.74
CA ALA A 198 14.36 0.32 -2.97
C ALA A 198 12.94 0.11 -3.55
N SER A 199 12.01 -0.42 -2.76
CA SER A 199 10.66 -0.74 -3.23
C SER A 199 9.80 0.52 -3.32
N THR A 200 9.04 0.65 -4.41
CA THR A 200 7.94 1.62 -4.49
C THR A 200 6.74 1.09 -3.71
N VAL A 201 6.14 1.92 -2.87
CA VAL A 201 4.93 1.58 -2.11
C VAL A 201 3.72 2.30 -2.69
N LEU A 202 2.64 1.56 -2.93
CA LEU A 202 1.31 2.11 -3.16
C LEU A 202 0.41 1.71 -1.99
N PHE A 203 0.05 2.68 -1.19
CA PHE A 203 -0.65 2.51 0.07
C PHE A 203 -2.08 3.07 -0.03
N VAL A 204 -3.05 2.33 0.41
CA VAL A 204 -4.46 2.75 0.45
C VAL A 204 -4.85 3.11 1.87
N THR A 205 -5.47 4.27 2.03
CA THR A 205 -6.09 4.71 3.27
C THR A 205 -7.29 5.63 3.03
N HIS A 206 -8.08 5.84 4.07
CA HIS A 206 -9.11 6.90 4.13
C HIS A 206 -8.75 7.97 5.17
N ASP A 207 -7.61 7.85 5.85
CA ASP A 207 -7.12 8.76 6.88
C ASP A 207 -6.14 9.78 6.25
N VAL A 208 -6.48 11.07 6.36
CA VAL A 208 -5.71 12.17 5.77
C VAL A 208 -4.36 12.35 6.46
N ASP A 209 -4.32 12.22 7.78
CA ASP A 209 -3.10 12.39 8.56
C ASP A 209 -2.10 11.27 8.25
N GLU A 210 -2.61 10.04 8.10
CA GLU A 210 -1.81 8.90 7.68
C GLU A 210 -1.25 9.11 6.28
N ALA A 211 -2.08 9.58 5.34
CA ALA A 211 -1.66 9.85 3.97
C ALA A 211 -0.53 10.87 3.92
N ILE A 212 -0.67 12.02 4.60
CA ILE A 212 0.35 13.08 4.63
C ILE A 212 1.63 12.59 5.33
N TYR A 213 1.49 11.83 6.43
CA TYR A 213 2.63 11.36 7.19
C TYR A 213 3.49 10.36 6.41
N LEU A 214 2.87 9.49 5.60
CA LEU A 214 3.56 8.41 4.91
C LEU A 214 4.03 8.80 3.50
N ALA A 215 3.24 9.56 2.75
CA ALA A 215 3.41 9.73 1.32
C ALA A 215 4.51 10.71 0.90
N ASP A 216 5.04 10.48 -0.30
CA ASP A 216 5.73 11.51 -1.10
C ASP A 216 4.72 12.19 -2.03
N HIS A 217 3.68 11.46 -2.49
CA HIS A 217 2.55 11.98 -3.24
C HIS A 217 1.24 11.30 -2.83
N ILE A 218 0.13 12.03 -2.88
CA ILE A 218 -1.21 11.56 -2.55
C ILE A 218 -2.10 11.70 -3.77
N TYR A 219 -2.57 10.57 -4.33
CA TYR A 219 -3.65 10.55 -5.29
C TYR A 219 -4.99 10.62 -4.55
N VAL A 220 -5.69 11.73 -4.70
CA VAL A 220 -7.02 11.92 -4.09
C VAL A 220 -8.08 11.37 -5.04
N LEU A 221 -8.88 10.42 -4.56
CA LEU A 221 -9.95 9.80 -5.33
C LEU A 221 -11.33 10.27 -4.88
N CYS A 222 -12.23 10.45 -5.84
CA CYS A 222 -13.67 10.59 -5.58
C CYS A 222 -14.39 9.25 -5.75
N ALA A 223 -15.65 9.19 -5.30
CA ALA A 223 -16.47 7.99 -5.41
C ALA A 223 -17.51 8.09 -6.53
N ARG A 224 -17.76 6.91 -7.14
CA ARG A 224 -18.89 6.53 -8.02
C ARG A 224 -19.06 7.33 -9.31
N PRO A 225 -18.28 6.97 -10.33
CA PRO A 225 -17.18 6.00 -10.32
C PRO A 225 -15.93 6.57 -9.67
N GLY A 226 -15.03 5.69 -9.19
CA GLY A 226 -13.73 6.11 -8.68
C GLY A 226 -12.91 6.74 -9.79
N THR A 227 -12.48 7.98 -9.60
CA THR A 227 -11.57 8.72 -10.49
C THR A 227 -10.54 9.45 -9.63
N ILE A 228 -9.35 9.69 -10.17
CA ILE A 228 -8.36 10.56 -9.53
C ILE A 228 -8.73 12.00 -9.83
N ILE A 229 -8.89 12.81 -8.79
CA ILE A 229 -9.25 14.23 -8.89
C ILE A 229 -8.05 15.14 -8.70
N GLU A 230 -7.03 14.70 -7.97
CA GLU A 230 -5.82 15.50 -7.76
C GLU A 230 -4.63 14.59 -7.39
N ASP A 231 -3.43 14.93 -7.86
CA ASP A 231 -2.14 14.40 -7.39
C ASP A 231 -1.49 15.49 -6.54
N VAL A 232 -1.41 15.25 -5.23
CA VAL A 232 -0.93 16.21 -4.24
C VAL A 232 0.48 15.84 -3.81
N PRO A 233 1.52 16.62 -4.13
CA PRO A 233 2.86 16.40 -3.62
C PRO A 233 2.92 16.71 -2.12
N VAL A 234 3.69 15.91 -1.38
CA VAL A 234 3.90 16.07 0.06
C VAL A 234 5.30 16.65 0.30
N PRO A 235 5.45 17.95 0.59
CA PRO A 235 6.73 18.66 0.56
C PRO A 235 7.58 18.46 1.84
N PHE A 236 7.43 17.34 2.52
CA PHE A 236 8.20 17.05 3.72
C PHE A 236 9.36 16.12 3.43
N GLY A 237 10.53 16.43 3.97
CA GLY A 237 11.74 15.60 3.83
C GLY A 237 11.66 14.27 4.57
N ARG A 238 12.62 13.39 4.30
CA ARG A 238 12.80 12.12 5.02
C ARG A 238 14.12 12.15 5.81
N PRO A 239 14.19 11.50 6.98
CA PRO A 239 13.14 10.70 7.65
C PRO A 239 12.00 11.56 8.18
N ARG A 240 10.80 10.99 8.24
CA ARG A 240 9.61 11.64 8.80
C ARG A 240 9.69 11.64 10.33
N ASP A 241 9.43 12.77 10.95
CA ASP A 241 9.32 12.91 12.41
C ASP A 241 7.85 13.06 12.80
N PRO A 242 7.32 12.30 13.78
CA PRO A 242 5.93 12.43 14.22
C PRO A 242 5.52 13.85 14.63
N SER A 243 6.47 14.67 15.13
CA SER A 243 6.20 16.06 15.53
C SER A 243 5.77 16.95 14.35
N MET A 244 6.05 16.53 13.09
CA MET A 244 5.59 17.26 11.89
C MET A 244 4.06 17.44 11.87
N LYS A 245 3.30 16.50 12.46
CA LYS A 245 1.84 16.56 12.53
C LYS A 245 1.31 17.78 13.31
N GLN A 246 2.18 18.43 14.12
CA GLN A 246 1.84 19.62 14.90
C GLN A 246 2.26 20.92 14.23
N THR A 247 2.85 20.85 13.03
CA THR A 247 3.34 22.03 12.31
C THR A 247 2.26 22.69 11.45
N GLU A 248 2.37 24.01 11.26
CA GLU A 248 1.45 24.76 10.39
C GLU A 248 1.46 24.25 8.95
N PRO A 249 2.60 23.96 8.29
CA PRO A 249 2.61 23.39 6.94
C PRO A 249 1.86 22.05 6.82
N PHE A 250 1.89 21.22 7.88
CA PHE A 250 1.11 19.98 7.90
C PHE A 250 -0.39 20.26 7.92
N HIS A 251 -0.83 21.20 8.74
CA HIS A 251 -2.25 21.60 8.84
C HIS A 251 -2.74 22.28 7.54
N GLU A 252 -1.91 23.09 6.89
CA GLU A 252 -2.25 23.68 5.59
C GLU A 252 -2.47 22.59 4.53
N LEU A 253 -1.55 21.63 4.42
CA LEU A 253 -1.69 20.51 3.50
C LEU A 253 -2.90 19.65 3.84
N GLN A 254 -3.16 19.39 5.12
CA GLN A 254 -4.36 18.66 5.60
C GLN A 254 -5.64 19.37 5.13
N GLN A 255 -5.74 20.68 5.31
CA GLN A 255 -6.90 21.47 4.87
C GLN A 255 -7.07 21.44 3.34
N HIS A 256 -5.96 21.50 2.59
CA HIS A 256 -5.99 21.37 1.14
C HIS A 256 -6.56 20.01 0.72
N VAL A 257 -6.00 18.91 1.23
CA VAL A 257 -6.45 17.53 0.93
C VAL A 257 -7.91 17.31 1.32
N LEU A 258 -8.34 17.79 2.49
CA LEU A 258 -9.73 17.75 2.92
C LEU A 258 -10.65 18.55 1.98
N SER A 259 -10.18 19.69 1.44
CA SER A 259 -10.94 20.48 0.46
C SER A 259 -11.14 19.71 -0.84
N CYS A 260 -10.14 18.97 -1.32
CA CYS A 260 -10.23 18.12 -2.51
C CYS A 260 -11.28 17.02 -2.30
N LEU A 261 -11.24 16.32 -1.16
CA LEU A 261 -12.22 15.29 -0.83
C LEU A 261 -13.67 15.82 -0.78
N ARG A 262 -13.88 17.07 -0.35
CA ARG A 262 -15.22 17.70 -0.30
C ARG A 262 -15.73 18.15 -1.67
N ARG A 263 -14.84 18.50 -2.61
CA ARG A 263 -15.19 18.90 -3.98
C ARG A 263 -15.58 17.73 -4.86
N ALA A 264 -15.30 16.49 -4.45
CA ALA A 264 -15.61 15.30 -5.22
C ALA A 264 -17.12 15.23 -5.53
N PRO A 265 -17.54 15.13 -6.81
CA PRO A 265 -18.95 14.96 -7.17
C PRO A 265 -19.46 13.64 -6.61
N GLY A 266 -20.47 13.68 -5.74
CA GLY A 266 -21.07 12.47 -5.14
C GLY A 266 -21.32 12.53 -3.63
N GLN A 267 -20.82 13.51 -2.90
CA GLN A 267 -21.22 13.73 -1.50
C GLN A 267 -22.49 14.64 -1.44
N GLY A 268 -23.63 14.10 -1.92
CA GLY A 268 -24.93 14.58 -1.53
C GLY A 268 -25.13 14.27 -0.05
N GLN A 269 -25.17 15.34 0.75
CA GLN A 269 -25.70 15.47 2.12
C GLN A 269 -25.93 14.12 2.86
N VAL A 270 -24.97 13.72 3.67
CA VAL A 270 -25.25 12.88 4.83
C VAL A 270 -26.09 13.78 5.77
N ARG A 271 -27.43 13.61 5.75
CA ARG A 271 -28.31 14.13 6.80
C ARG A 271 -27.89 13.45 8.11
N VAL A 272 -27.22 14.20 8.96
CA VAL A 272 -27.10 13.86 10.37
C VAL A 272 -28.51 13.99 10.94
N SER A 273 -29.21 12.86 11.13
CA SER A 273 -30.40 12.80 11.97
C SER A 273 -29.94 12.99 13.42
N VAL A 274 -30.42 14.05 14.05
CA VAL A 274 -30.30 14.38 15.47
C VAL A 274 -31.04 13.33 16.29
#